data_c334c2a54b8dceb0ebbd707140923103
#
_entry.id   c334c2a54b8dceb0ebbd707140923103
#
_cell.length_a   1.000
_cell.length_b   1.000
_cell.length_c   1.000
_cell.angle_alpha   90.00
_cell.angle_beta   90.00
_cell.angle_gamma   90.00
#
_symmetry.space_group_name_H-M   'P 1'
#
loop_
_entity.id
_entity.type
_entity.pdbx_description
1 polymer ?
#
loop_
_entity_poly.entity_id
_entity_poly.type
_entity_poly.pdbx_seq_one_letter_code
_entity_poly.pdbx_strand_id
1 'polypeptide(L)'
;PFVITIAVFGLIGNLAGDDSDRAAMKRLAVADRDRSAASGSLLAAARKAGFKVVEVPGSSPDEALKSARAQKLSLLLFIPNGFEKQLASNRQARLSLTTVVSDFLMSSAQNSQELKGLVEALNESARMNFVTANAPGVSVEAALRPVVLEETVVVGDRSARVPVEQVMGFVSTQTMFIPIVLFIVLAFASQMIATAVASEKENKTLETLLSMPVDRKAIVGSKMVAAGLVALLGALFYLVGFRYYLDSISGGEFANAASRAGAFVKQLGLVFTVPQYALLGASLFLGILCALAISIILGAFAEDVKSVSVAVTPIMLLVIIPYFITTFVGIEKLPIAARYLIYAIPFSHPFLASPNLFLHNWNAVIYGILYQAVFFLAALSTAARIFSSDRILTIKLKAPRRGGGARAF
;
A
#
# COMPACT_ATOMS: atom_id res chain seq x y z
N PRO A 1 14.94 -4.35 21.38
CA PRO A 1 13.88 -4.44 20.35
C PRO A 1 12.86 -3.32 20.51
N PHE A 2 12.24 -3.15 21.71
CA PHE A 2 11.14 -2.19 21.93
C PHE A 2 11.50 -0.74 21.58
N VAL A 3 12.69 -0.26 21.92
CA VAL A 3 13.14 1.12 21.62
C VAL A 3 13.24 1.33 20.10
N ILE A 4 13.74 0.36 19.37
CA ILE A 4 13.84 0.41 17.89
C ILE A 4 12.44 0.42 17.29
N THR A 5 11.53 -0.42 17.80
CA THR A 5 10.14 -0.46 17.34
C THR A 5 9.44 0.87 17.57
N ILE A 6 9.58 1.47 18.77
CA ILE A 6 9.01 2.79 19.09
C ILE A 6 9.62 3.87 18.18
N ALA A 7 10.94 3.86 17.97
CA ALA A 7 11.61 4.80 17.09
C ALA A 7 11.13 4.69 15.64
N VAL A 8 10.96 3.45 15.13
CA VAL A 8 10.45 3.18 13.78
C VAL A 8 9.01 3.66 13.63
N PHE A 9 8.13 3.29 14.57
CA PHE A 9 6.73 3.74 14.51
C PHE A 9 6.60 5.25 14.73
N GLY A 10 7.43 5.85 15.58
CA GLY A 10 7.50 7.30 15.77
C GLY A 10 7.98 8.02 14.51
N LEU A 11 8.97 7.49 13.81
CA LEU A 11 9.44 8.01 12.53
C LEU A 11 8.36 7.89 11.45
N ILE A 12 7.71 6.73 11.34
CA ILE A 12 6.61 6.49 10.39
C ILE A 12 5.44 7.45 10.71
N GLY A 13 5.09 7.60 11.99
CA GLY A 13 4.04 8.51 12.44
C GLY A 13 4.35 9.97 12.10
N ASN A 14 5.58 10.42 12.28
CA ASN A 14 6.02 11.76 11.87
C ASN A 14 5.99 11.94 10.36
N LEU A 15 6.49 10.97 9.59
CA LEU A 15 6.46 11.02 8.13
C LEU A 15 5.03 10.98 7.56
N ALA A 16 4.12 10.24 8.21
CA ALA A 16 2.71 10.19 7.81
C ALA A 16 1.91 11.42 8.29
N GLY A 17 2.40 12.13 9.30
CA GLY A 17 1.74 13.24 9.96
C GLY A 17 2.24 14.64 9.57
N ASP A 18 3.18 14.76 8.63
CA ASP A 18 3.77 16.03 8.24
C ASP A 18 2.72 16.97 7.63
N ASP A 19 2.46 18.11 8.31
CA ASP A 19 1.45 19.10 7.92
C ASP A 19 1.77 19.76 6.58
N SER A 20 3.03 19.78 6.15
CA SER A 20 3.43 20.28 4.84
C SER A 20 2.87 19.40 3.70
N ASP A 21 2.83 18.09 3.90
CA ASP A 21 2.26 17.14 2.97
C ASP A 21 0.73 17.16 2.96
N ARG A 22 0.10 17.37 4.13
CA ARG A 22 -1.36 17.58 4.21
C ARG A 22 -1.79 18.82 3.45
N ALA A 23 -1.03 19.92 3.53
CA ALA A 23 -1.29 21.13 2.76
C ALA A 23 -1.09 20.95 1.26
N ALA A 24 -0.12 20.14 0.84
CA ALA A 24 0.07 19.78 -0.58
C ALA A 24 -1.04 18.87 -1.11
N MET A 25 -1.58 17.97 -0.27
CA MET A 25 -2.67 17.07 -0.63
C MET A 25 -4.03 17.76 -0.73
N LYS A 26 -4.27 18.86 -0.02
CA LYS A 26 -5.53 19.61 -0.06
C LYS A 26 -5.58 20.62 -1.22
N ARG A 27 -4.86 20.37 -2.32
CA ARG A 27 -4.96 21.20 -3.54
C ARG A 27 -6.16 20.75 -4.37
N LEU A 28 -7.12 21.68 -4.57
CA LEU A 28 -8.33 21.47 -5.35
C LEU A 28 -8.23 22.27 -6.65
N ALA A 29 -8.15 21.60 -7.78
CA ALA A 29 -8.37 22.22 -9.07
C ALA A 29 -9.85 22.59 -9.22
N VAL A 30 -10.15 23.78 -9.66
CA VAL A 30 -11.53 24.24 -9.88
C VAL A 30 -11.65 24.83 -11.26
N ALA A 31 -12.62 24.34 -12.02
CA ALA A 31 -13.06 24.95 -13.27
C ALA A 31 -14.48 25.47 -13.04
N ASP A 32 -14.59 26.71 -12.58
CA ASP A 32 -15.86 27.39 -12.37
C ASP A 32 -16.31 28.11 -13.64
N ARG A 33 -17.36 27.58 -14.27
CA ARG A 33 -17.97 28.17 -15.47
C ARG A 33 -19.18 29.02 -15.15
N ASP A 34 -19.71 28.91 -13.92
CA ASP A 34 -20.88 29.68 -13.50
C ASP A 34 -20.49 31.07 -12.97
N ARG A 35 -19.39 31.15 -12.23
CA ARG A 35 -18.85 32.41 -11.64
C ARG A 35 -19.92 33.20 -10.89
N SER A 36 -20.82 32.48 -10.22
CA SER A 36 -21.96 33.04 -9.51
C SER A 36 -21.68 33.23 -8.02
N ALA A 37 -22.62 33.86 -7.30
CA ALA A 37 -22.54 33.96 -5.85
C ALA A 37 -22.61 32.59 -5.17
N ALA A 38 -23.39 31.67 -5.71
CA ALA A 38 -23.51 30.30 -5.22
C ALA A 38 -22.21 29.51 -5.39
N SER A 39 -21.57 29.58 -6.58
CA SER A 39 -20.28 28.93 -6.80
C SER A 39 -19.18 29.58 -5.92
N GLY A 40 -19.18 30.89 -5.77
CA GLY A 40 -18.27 31.63 -4.90
C GLY A 40 -18.37 31.21 -3.44
N SER A 41 -19.58 31.00 -2.90
CA SER A 41 -19.79 30.55 -1.53
C SER A 41 -19.32 29.09 -1.32
N LEU A 42 -19.52 28.21 -2.29
CA LEU A 42 -18.96 26.84 -2.25
C LEU A 42 -17.44 26.85 -2.21
N LEU A 43 -16.81 27.69 -3.04
CA LEU A 43 -15.35 27.82 -3.07
C LEU A 43 -14.79 28.47 -1.79
N ALA A 44 -15.51 29.43 -1.19
CA ALA A 44 -15.16 29.99 0.11
C ALA A 44 -15.26 28.94 1.23
N ALA A 45 -16.28 28.10 1.21
CA ALA A 45 -16.41 26.98 2.15
C ALA A 45 -15.26 25.96 1.98
N ALA A 46 -14.88 25.64 0.74
CA ALA A 46 -13.74 24.75 0.46
C ALA A 46 -12.42 25.35 0.98
N ARG A 47 -12.19 26.65 0.80
CA ARG A 47 -11.01 27.34 1.36
C ARG A 47 -11.02 27.32 2.89
N LYS A 48 -12.18 27.53 3.52
CA LYS A 48 -12.34 27.47 4.99
C LYS A 48 -12.08 26.05 5.54
N ALA A 49 -12.40 25.01 4.76
CA ALA A 49 -12.08 23.63 5.08
C ALA A 49 -10.60 23.26 4.85
N GLY A 50 -9.77 24.24 4.43
CA GLY A 50 -8.34 24.06 4.25
C GLY A 50 -7.91 23.64 2.84
N PHE A 51 -8.84 23.65 1.85
CA PHE A 51 -8.46 23.39 0.47
C PHE A 51 -7.75 24.59 -0.16
N LYS A 52 -6.61 24.35 -0.78
CA LYS A 52 -5.93 25.33 -1.64
C LYS A 52 -6.55 25.26 -3.03
N VAL A 53 -7.50 26.17 -3.29
CA VAL A 53 -8.20 26.25 -4.57
C VAL A 53 -7.26 26.79 -5.65
N VAL A 54 -7.11 26.07 -6.73
CA VAL A 54 -6.33 26.41 -7.92
C VAL A 54 -7.27 26.45 -9.11
N GLU A 55 -7.49 27.63 -9.70
CA GLU A 55 -8.32 27.74 -10.88
C GLU A 55 -7.60 27.15 -12.10
N VAL A 56 -8.33 26.32 -12.85
CA VAL A 56 -7.83 25.70 -14.08
C VAL A 56 -8.75 26.06 -15.26
N PRO A 57 -8.18 26.30 -16.43
CA PRO A 57 -8.97 26.55 -17.62
C PRO A 57 -9.61 25.24 -18.11
N GLY A 58 -10.79 25.33 -18.72
CA GLY A 58 -11.50 24.21 -19.34
C GLY A 58 -12.98 24.54 -19.56
N SER A 59 -13.49 24.30 -20.75
CA SER A 59 -14.91 24.50 -21.10
C SER A 59 -15.74 23.25 -20.80
N SER A 60 -15.09 22.11 -20.66
CA SER A 60 -15.66 20.82 -20.33
C SER A 60 -14.88 20.14 -19.20
N PRO A 61 -15.47 19.14 -18.51
CA PRO A 61 -14.75 18.37 -17.50
C PRO A 61 -13.45 17.74 -18.04
N ASP A 62 -13.44 17.28 -19.29
CA ASP A 62 -12.27 16.64 -19.90
C ASP A 62 -11.13 17.63 -20.20
N GLU A 63 -11.44 18.85 -20.65
CA GLU A 63 -10.45 19.90 -20.84
C GLU A 63 -9.87 20.37 -19.49
N ALA A 64 -10.75 20.57 -18.51
CA ALA A 64 -10.32 20.94 -17.15
C ALA A 64 -9.45 19.84 -16.53
N LEU A 65 -9.74 18.57 -16.81
CA LEU A 65 -8.93 17.44 -16.35
C LEU A 65 -7.53 17.46 -16.98
N LYS A 66 -7.40 17.75 -18.27
CA LYS A 66 -6.08 17.89 -18.92
C LYS A 66 -5.25 19.00 -18.26
N SER A 67 -5.89 20.14 -17.98
CA SER A 67 -5.25 21.29 -17.32
C SER A 67 -4.84 20.97 -15.87
N ALA A 68 -5.68 20.25 -15.13
CA ALA A 68 -5.38 19.80 -13.76
C ALA A 68 -4.22 18.79 -13.73
N ARG A 69 -4.18 17.85 -14.67
CA ARG A 69 -3.06 16.88 -14.82
C ARG A 69 -1.74 17.55 -15.14
N ALA A 70 -1.73 18.55 -16.02
CA ALA A 70 -0.53 19.32 -16.34
C ALA A 70 0.09 19.99 -15.10
N GLN A 71 -0.75 20.36 -14.14
CA GLN A 71 -0.36 20.96 -12.85
C GLN A 71 -0.20 19.92 -11.72
N LYS A 72 -0.25 18.62 -12.02
CA LYS A 72 -0.16 17.50 -11.04
C LYS A 72 -1.18 17.63 -9.90
N LEU A 73 -2.40 18.06 -10.23
CA LEU A 73 -3.51 18.14 -9.28
C LEU A 73 -4.32 16.85 -9.32
N SER A 74 -4.61 16.27 -8.17
CA SER A 74 -5.31 14.99 -8.04
C SER A 74 -6.83 15.14 -7.90
N LEU A 75 -7.33 16.32 -7.55
CA LEU A 75 -8.73 16.56 -7.31
C LEU A 75 -9.20 17.74 -8.17
N LEU A 76 -10.27 17.53 -8.96
CA LEU A 76 -10.86 18.54 -9.85
C LEU A 76 -12.36 18.64 -9.57
N LEU A 77 -12.80 19.85 -9.22
CA LEU A 77 -14.22 20.21 -9.15
C LEU A 77 -14.58 21.05 -10.38
N PHE A 78 -15.53 20.57 -11.16
CA PHE A 78 -16.09 21.30 -12.29
C PHE A 78 -17.49 21.80 -11.96
N ILE A 79 -17.69 23.11 -12.02
CA ILE A 79 -18.97 23.79 -11.80
C ILE A 79 -19.49 24.25 -13.18
N PRO A 80 -20.57 23.65 -13.69
CA PRO A 80 -21.10 24.00 -14.99
C PRO A 80 -21.81 25.35 -14.98
N ASN A 81 -21.90 25.94 -16.16
CA ASN A 81 -22.67 27.18 -16.36
C ASN A 81 -24.16 26.95 -16.02
N GLY A 82 -24.80 27.92 -15.36
CA GLY A 82 -26.21 27.84 -14.93
C GLY A 82 -26.42 27.11 -13.59
N PHE A 83 -25.37 26.86 -12.81
CA PHE A 83 -25.44 26.23 -11.50
C PHE A 83 -26.35 27.00 -10.54
N GLU A 84 -26.11 28.31 -10.34
CA GLU A 84 -26.96 29.15 -9.49
C GLU A 84 -28.38 29.27 -10.02
N LYS A 85 -28.54 29.40 -11.33
CA LYS A 85 -29.88 29.50 -11.96
C LYS A 85 -30.69 28.23 -11.74
N GLN A 86 -30.06 27.04 -11.76
CA GLN A 86 -30.73 25.79 -11.44
C GLN A 86 -31.17 25.75 -9.97
N LEU A 87 -30.29 26.15 -9.05
CA LEU A 87 -30.62 26.25 -7.64
C LEU A 87 -31.74 27.25 -7.35
N ALA A 88 -31.68 28.43 -7.96
CA ALA A 88 -32.70 29.47 -7.80
C ALA A 88 -34.07 29.06 -8.40
N SER A 89 -34.06 28.25 -9.45
CA SER A 89 -35.31 27.73 -10.06
C SER A 89 -35.80 26.43 -9.42
N ASN A 90 -35.29 26.06 -8.27
CA ASN A 90 -35.66 24.84 -7.54
C ASN A 90 -35.47 23.57 -8.37
N ARG A 91 -34.46 23.56 -9.25
CA ARG A 91 -34.06 22.40 -10.04
C ARG A 91 -32.77 21.82 -9.50
N GLN A 92 -32.60 20.54 -9.70
CA GLN A 92 -31.41 19.85 -9.30
C GLN A 92 -30.20 20.37 -10.07
N ALA A 93 -29.16 20.90 -9.37
CA ALA A 93 -27.92 21.34 -9.94
C ALA A 93 -26.87 20.23 -9.85
N ARG A 94 -26.07 20.08 -10.89
CA ARG A 94 -25.04 19.01 -10.96
C ARG A 94 -23.65 19.61 -10.85
N LEU A 95 -22.84 18.99 -10.01
CA LEU A 95 -21.39 19.24 -9.91
C LEU A 95 -20.66 17.99 -10.35
N SER A 96 -19.51 18.14 -10.99
CA SER A 96 -18.65 17.01 -11.36
C SER A 96 -17.38 17.04 -10.53
N LEU A 97 -17.13 15.99 -9.77
CA LEU A 97 -15.89 15.77 -9.05
C LEU A 97 -15.10 14.67 -9.74
N THR A 98 -13.89 15.02 -10.19
CA THR A 98 -12.97 14.07 -10.79
C THR A 98 -11.76 13.86 -9.88
N THR A 99 -11.53 12.62 -9.48
CA THR A 99 -10.36 12.24 -8.70
C THR A 99 -9.37 11.49 -9.59
N VAL A 100 -8.16 12.02 -9.72
CA VAL A 100 -7.04 11.36 -10.42
C VAL A 100 -6.25 10.57 -9.40
N VAL A 101 -6.26 9.26 -9.54
CA VAL A 101 -5.53 8.34 -8.66
C VAL A 101 -4.14 8.16 -9.23
N SER A 102 -3.15 8.76 -8.58
CA SER A 102 -1.73 8.61 -8.87
C SER A 102 -1.04 7.60 -7.92
N ASP A 103 -1.63 7.41 -6.75
CA ASP A 103 -1.24 6.41 -5.76
C ASP A 103 -2.50 5.81 -5.12
N PHE A 104 -2.37 4.60 -4.55
CA PHE A 104 -3.49 3.93 -3.88
C PHE A 104 -3.41 4.09 -2.35
N LEU A 105 -3.03 5.27 -1.88
CA LEU A 105 -2.99 5.59 -0.47
C LEU A 105 -4.39 5.98 0.05
N MET A 106 -4.67 5.66 1.29
CA MET A 106 -5.95 6.01 1.93
C MET A 106 -6.21 7.52 1.98
N SER A 107 -5.15 8.33 1.97
CA SER A 107 -5.23 9.80 1.94
C SER A 107 -5.92 10.35 0.68
N SER A 108 -5.83 9.65 -0.45
CA SER A 108 -6.47 10.07 -1.71
C SER A 108 -8.00 9.99 -1.64
N ALA A 109 -8.55 9.02 -0.89
CA ALA A 109 -9.99 8.91 -0.66
C ALA A 109 -10.49 9.96 0.36
N GLN A 110 -9.69 10.28 1.36
CA GLN A 110 -10.06 11.18 2.44
C GLN A 110 -10.39 12.61 1.94
N ASN A 111 -9.61 13.15 1.00
CA ASN A 111 -9.87 14.48 0.43
C ASN A 111 -11.18 14.54 -0.35
N SER A 112 -11.54 13.48 -1.05
CA SER A 112 -12.83 13.39 -1.74
C SER A 112 -13.99 13.34 -0.75
N GLN A 113 -13.84 12.63 0.36
CA GLN A 113 -14.85 12.57 1.44
C GLN A 113 -15.08 13.95 2.09
N GLU A 114 -14.02 14.70 2.37
CA GLU A 114 -14.16 16.06 2.92
C GLU A 114 -14.93 16.98 1.96
N LEU A 115 -14.66 16.90 0.66
CA LEU A 115 -15.38 17.70 -0.34
C LEU A 115 -16.87 17.29 -0.44
N LYS A 116 -17.17 15.98 -0.35
CA LYS A 116 -18.55 15.49 -0.26
C LYS A 116 -19.28 16.05 0.94
N GLY A 117 -18.62 16.12 2.09
CA GLY A 117 -19.17 16.74 3.30
C GLY A 117 -19.56 18.21 3.08
N LEU A 118 -18.76 18.97 2.31
CA LEU A 118 -19.09 20.34 1.96
C LEU A 118 -20.32 20.44 1.05
N VAL A 119 -20.43 19.54 0.07
CA VAL A 119 -21.61 19.50 -0.81
C VAL A 119 -22.86 19.09 -0.03
N GLU A 120 -22.75 18.17 0.93
CA GLU A 120 -23.87 17.79 1.79
C GLU A 120 -24.28 18.93 2.73
N ALA A 121 -23.34 19.70 3.27
CA ALA A 121 -23.64 20.91 4.04
C ALA A 121 -24.34 21.98 3.17
N LEU A 122 -23.95 22.11 1.90
CA LEU A 122 -24.65 22.97 0.94
C LEU A 122 -26.09 22.46 0.69
N ASN A 123 -26.28 21.16 0.52
CA ASN A 123 -27.59 20.55 0.37
C ASN A 123 -28.48 20.82 1.58
N GLU A 124 -27.92 20.69 2.81
CA GLU A 124 -28.67 20.93 4.04
C GLU A 124 -29.11 22.40 4.16
N SER A 125 -28.22 23.35 3.86
CA SER A 125 -28.56 24.76 3.84
C SER A 125 -29.62 25.11 2.78
N ALA A 126 -29.54 24.46 1.61
CA ALA A 126 -30.52 24.62 0.57
C ALA A 126 -31.91 24.02 0.96
N ARG A 127 -31.92 22.85 1.63
CA ARG A 127 -33.16 22.24 2.18
C ARG A 127 -33.85 23.15 3.19
N MET A 128 -33.11 23.75 4.09
CA MET A 128 -33.63 24.68 5.09
C MET A 128 -34.33 25.86 4.40
N ASN A 129 -33.75 26.43 3.36
CA ASN A 129 -34.35 27.51 2.57
C ASN A 129 -35.59 27.04 1.83
N PHE A 130 -35.65 25.80 1.36
CA PHE A 130 -36.80 25.22 0.70
C PHE A 130 -38.01 25.02 1.64
N VAL A 131 -37.74 24.45 2.82
CA VAL A 131 -38.78 24.22 3.84
C VAL A 131 -39.39 25.55 4.30
N THR A 132 -38.60 26.61 4.40
CA THR A 132 -39.08 27.94 4.80
C THR A 132 -39.86 28.66 3.68
N ALA A 133 -39.60 28.35 2.39
CA ALA A 133 -40.20 29.07 1.26
C ALA A 133 -41.56 28.51 0.79
N ASN A 134 -42.02 27.35 1.32
CA ASN A 134 -43.34 26.72 1.05
C ASN A 134 -43.75 26.71 -0.44
N ALA A 135 -42.85 26.31 -1.33
CA ALA A 135 -43.01 26.44 -2.78
C ALA A 135 -43.82 25.27 -3.39
N PRO A 136 -45.02 25.48 -3.94
CA PRO A 136 -45.75 24.46 -4.68
C PRO A 136 -45.05 24.18 -6.03
N GLY A 137 -44.82 22.92 -6.34
CA GLY A 137 -44.31 22.49 -7.66
C GLY A 137 -42.86 22.02 -7.71
N VAL A 138 -42.21 21.83 -6.56
CA VAL A 138 -40.84 21.31 -6.48
C VAL A 138 -40.84 19.77 -6.58
N SER A 139 -39.94 19.18 -7.39
CA SER A 139 -39.75 17.73 -7.39
C SER A 139 -39.21 17.27 -6.06
N VAL A 140 -39.67 16.11 -5.57
CA VAL A 140 -39.20 15.54 -4.30
C VAL A 140 -37.67 15.34 -4.30
N GLU A 141 -37.09 14.96 -5.44
CA GLU A 141 -35.68 14.82 -5.61
C GLU A 141 -34.90 16.14 -5.47
N ALA A 142 -35.41 17.22 -6.09
CA ALA A 142 -34.80 18.56 -5.97
C ALA A 142 -34.93 19.14 -4.56
N ALA A 143 -36.02 18.80 -3.83
CA ALA A 143 -36.20 19.19 -2.44
C ALA A 143 -35.27 18.41 -1.50
N LEU A 144 -35.06 17.12 -1.74
CA LEU A 144 -34.18 16.26 -0.91
C LEU A 144 -32.71 16.41 -1.23
N ARG A 145 -32.38 16.57 -2.52
CA ARG A 145 -30.98 16.69 -3.01
C ARG A 145 -30.88 17.75 -4.11
N PRO A 146 -30.85 19.04 -3.75
CA PRO A 146 -30.79 20.14 -4.73
C PRO A 146 -29.48 20.13 -5.51
N VAL A 147 -28.39 19.61 -4.92
CA VAL A 147 -27.10 19.44 -5.59
C VAL A 147 -26.76 17.97 -5.65
N VAL A 148 -26.45 17.48 -6.86
CA VAL A 148 -25.92 16.13 -7.10
C VAL A 148 -24.47 16.24 -7.48
N LEU A 149 -23.63 15.47 -6.79
CA LEU A 149 -22.23 15.31 -7.09
C LEU A 149 -22.03 14.07 -7.97
N GLU A 150 -21.67 14.28 -9.23
CA GLU A 150 -21.28 13.18 -10.13
C GLU A 150 -19.77 12.95 -9.98
N GLU A 151 -19.41 11.76 -9.50
CA GLU A 151 -18.02 11.41 -9.28
C GLU A 151 -17.46 10.63 -10.45
N THR A 152 -16.27 11.00 -10.86
CA THR A 152 -15.47 10.28 -11.84
C THR A 152 -14.09 10.00 -11.26
N VAL A 153 -13.69 8.74 -11.30
CA VAL A 153 -12.34 8.31 -10.92
C VAL A 153 -11.55 8.07 -12.20
N VAL A 154 -10.31 8.52 -12.19
CA VAL A 154 -9.38 8.37 -13.30
C VAL A 154 -8.12 7.67 -12.81
N VAL A 155 -7.79 6.54 -13.43
CA VAL A 155 -6.57 5.75 -13.17
C VAL A 155 -5.79 5.64 -14.48
N GLY A 156 -4.60 6.22 -14.53
CA GLY A 156 -3.84 6.34 -15.77
C GLY A 156 -4.65 7.11 -16.82
N ASP A 157 -4.93 6.49 -17.96
CA ASP A 157 -5.72 7.07 -19.05
C ASP A 157 -7.18 6.60 -19.08
N ARG A 158 -7.60 5.82 -18.09
CA ARG A 158 -8.94 5.26 -17.99
C ARG A 158 -9.77 5.99 -16.95
N SER A 159 -11.05 6.16 -17.22
CA SER A 159 -12.01 6.83 -16.32
C SER A 159 -13.25 5.98 -16.13
N ALA A 160 -13.85 6.08 -14.93
CA ALA A 160 -15.13 5.47 -14.61
C ALA A 160 -15.95 6.41 -13.72
N ARG A 161 -17.27 6.47 -13.95
CA ARG A 161 -18.22 7.21 -13.09
C ARG A 161 -18.59 6.35 -11.89
N VAL A 162 -17.77 6.41 -10.86
CA VAL A 162 -17.95 5.66 -9.62
C VAL A 162 -17.43 6.48 -8.45
N PRO A 163 -17.96 6.29 -7.23
CA PRO A 163 -17.39 6.86 -6.02
C PRO A 163 -15.95 6.39 -5.81
N VAL A 164 -15.06 7.32 -5.45
CA VAL A 164 -13.65 7.00 -5.22
C VAL A 164 -13.46 5.95 -4.11
N GLU A 165 -14.36 5.93 -3.13
CA GLU A 165 -14.30 4.96 -2.03
C GLU A 165 -14.45 3.52 -2.51
N GLN A 166 -15.28 3.27 -3.54
CA GLN A 166 -15.44 1.92 -4.10
C GLN A 166 -14.15 1.45 -4.78
N VAL A 167 -13.49 2.35 -5.52
CA VAL A 167 -12.21 2.04 -6.16
C VAL A 167 -11.12 1.83 -5.12
N MET A 168 -11.02 2.75 -4.14
CA MET A 168 -10.03 2.65 -3.07
C MET A 168 -10.30 1.43 -2.18
N GLY A 169 -11.55 1.12 -1.85
CA GLY A 169 -11.91 -0.09 -1.10
C GLY A 169 -11.46 -1.36 -1.82
N PHE A 170 -11.70 -1.46 -3.14
CA PHE A 170 -11.25 -2.58 -3.94
C PHE A 170 -9.73 -2.72 -3.96
N VAL A 171 -9.03 -1.62 -4.25
CA VAL A 171 -7.56 -1.63 -4.35
C VAL A 171 -6.91 -1.82 -2.98
N SER A 172 -7.40 -1.13 -1.94
CA SER A 172 -6.89 -1.28 -0.57
C SER A 172 -6.94 -2.71 -0.09
N THR A 173 -8.01 -3.43 -0.44
CA THR A 173 -8.13 -4.84 -0.14
C THR A 173 -6.95 -5.63 -0.69
N GLN A 174 -6.57 -5.38 -1.95
CA GLN A 174 -5.46 -6.10 -2.57
C GLN A 174 -4.08 -5.58 -2.12
N THR A 175 -3.95 -4.27 -1.96
CA THR A 175 -2.66 -3.65 -1.58
C THR A 175 -2.34 -3.75 -0.09
N MET A 176 -3.32 -3.97 0.79
CA MET A 176 -3.07 -4.19 2.22
C MET A 176 -2.93 -5.68 2.58
N PHE A 177 -3.76 -6.55 1.99
CA PHE A 177 -3.76 -7.96 2.39
C PHE A 177 -2.60 -8.76 1.82
N ILE A 178 -2.23 -8.56 0.56
CA ILE A 178 -1.09 -9.23 -0.04
C ILE A 178 0.20 -8.96 0.77
N PRO A 179 0.53 -7.71 1.14
CA PRO A 179 1.68 -7.43 1.98
C PRO A 179 1.61 -8.04 3.39
N ILE A 180 0.44 -8.07 4.03
CA ILE A 180 0.28 -8.69 5.35
C ILE A 180 0.57 -10.20 5.26
N VAL A 181 -0.04 -10.87 4.28
CA VAL A 181 0.21 -12.31 4.06
C VAL A 181 1.67 -12.56 3.75
N LEU A 182 2.28 -11.74 2.88
CA LEU A 182 3.70 -11.85 2.58
C LEU A 182 4.56 -11.65 3.82
N PHE A 183 4.27 -10.66 4.67
CA PHE A 183 4.97 -10.44 5.92
C PHE A 183 4.91 -11.67 6.83
N ILE A 184 3.72 -12.25 7.02
CA ILE A 184 3.51 -13.44 7.83
C ILE A 184 4.31 -14.63 7.26
N VAL A 185 4.20 -14.85 5.95
CA VAL A 185 4.93 -15.94 5.26
C VAL A 185 6.44 -15.77 5.37
N LEU A 186 6.95 -14.56 5.15
CA LEU A 186 8.37 -14.25 5.32
C LEU A 186 8.84 -14.50 6.75
N ALA A 187 8.04 -14.10 7.75
CA ALA A 187 8.35 -14.30 9.16
C ALA A 187 8.47 -15.80 9.49
N PHE A 188 7.45 -16.59 9.13
CA PHE A 188 7.45 -18.03 9.39
C PHE A 188 8.53 -18.76 8.60
N ALA A 189 8.69 -18.47 7.33
CA ALA A 189 9.70 -19.11 6.47
C ALA A 189 11.13 -18.81 6.97
N SER A 190 11.38 -17.56 7.34
CA SER A 190 12.66 -17.12 7.90
C SER A 190 12.98 -17.82 9.23
N GLN A 191 11.97 -17.93 10.11
CA GLN A 191 12.12 -18.62 11.38
C GLN A 191 12.37 -20.12 11.17
N MET A 192 11.60 -20.74 10.27
CA MET A 192 11.70 -22.18 9.99
C MET A 192 13.07 -22.56 9.44
N ILE A 193 13.56 -21.84 8.44
CA ILE A 193 14.86 -22.15 7.83
C ILE A 193 16.03 -21.88 8.78
N ALA A 194 16.00 -20.79 9.54
CA ALA A 194 17.01 -20.48 10.52
C ALA A 194 17.05 -21.51 11.65
N THR A 195 15.87 -21.98 12.10
CA THR A 195 15.75 -23.05 13.09
C THR A 195 16.31 -24.37 12.54
N ALA A 196 16.02 -24.71 11.28
CA ALA A 196 16.58 -25.91 10.65
C ALA A 196 18.12 -25.88 10.66
N VAL A 197 18.72 -24.74 10.27
CA VAL A 197 20.19 -24.58 10.27
C VAL A 197 20.77 -24.66 11.67
N ALA A 198 20.14 -24.00 12.66
CA ALA A 198 20.60 -24.04 14.04
C ALA A 198 20.51 -25.47 14.65
N SER A 199 19.43 -26.17 14.35
CA SER A 199 19.23 -27.58 14.78
C SER A 199 20.26 -28.51 14.16
N GLU A 200 20.58 -28.33 12.87
CA GLU A 200 21.64 -29.12 12.23
C GLU A 200 23.01 -28.87 12.85
N LYS A 201 23.28 -27.61 13.26
CA LYS A 201 24.50 -27.24 13.97
C LYS A 201 24.54 -27.86 15.38
N GLU A 202 23.45 -27.76 16.12
CA GLU A 202 23.32 -28.29 17.49
C GLU A 202 23.47 -29.82 17.51
N ASN A 203 22.86 -30.52 16.55
CA ASN A 203 22.93 -31.97 16.43
C ASN A 203 24.20 -32.51 15.71
N LYS A 204 25.12 -31.64 15.33
CA LYS A 204 26.37 -31.98 14.58
C LYS A 204 26.12 -32.62 13.22
N THR A 205 24.88 -32.67 12.72
CA THR A 205 24.54 -33.21 11.40
C THR A 205 25.11 -32.34 10.27
N LEU A 206 25.36 -31.06 10.55
CA LEU A 206 26.03 -30.14 9.63
C LEU A 206 27.45 -30.58 9.29
N GLU A 207 28.19 -31.16 10.24
CA GLU A 207 29.57 -31.69 10.04
C GLU A 207 29.55 -32.84 9.03
N THR A 208 28.59 -33.78 9.19
CA THR A 208 28.40 -34.90 8.26
C THR A 208 28.03 -34.42 6.88
N LEU A 209 27.12 -33.44 6.78
CA LEU A 209 26.69 -32.88 5.49
C LEU A 209 27.85 -32.18 4.75
N LEU A 210 28.71 -31.49 5.50
CA LEU A 210 29.88 -30.78 4.94
C LEU A 210 31.02 -31.71 4.54
N SER A 211 31.06 -32.95 5.03
CA SER A 211 32.05 -33.98 4.63
C SER A 211 31.67 -34.68 3.32
N MET A 212 30.45 -34.51 2.81
CA MET A 212 30.03 -35.11 1.55
C MET A 212 30.66 -34.37 0.35
N PRO A 213 31.01 -35.09 -0.74
CA PRO A 213 31.60 -34.51 -1.95
C PRO A 213 30.54 -33.84 -2.83
N VAL A 214 29.78 -32.88 -2.30
CA VAL A 214 28.71 -32.13 -2.98
C VAL A 214 29.01 -30.66 -2.93
N ASP A 215 28.70 -29.92 -4.01
CA ASP A 215 28.82 -28.47 -4.05
C ASP A 215 27.98 -27.82 -2.93
N ARG A 216 28.62 -27.04 -2.09
CA ARG A 216 28.01 -26.37 -0.95
C ARG A 216 26.94 -25.38 -1.37
N LYS A 217 27.09 -24.75 -2.56
CA LYS A 217 26.04 -23.89 -3.14
C LYS A 217 24.79 -24.69 -3.48
N ALA A 218 24.95 -25.93 -3.95
CA ALA A 218 23.82 -26.81 -4.25
C ALA A 218 23.10 -27.22 -2.97
N ILE A 219 23.81 -27.53 -1.88
CA ILE A 219 23.22 -27.86 -0.58
C ILE A 219 22.42 -26.70 -0.02
N VAL A 220 23.02 -25.50 0.04
CA VAL A 220 22.34 -24.30 0.55
C VAL A 220 21.18 -23.92 -0.37
N GLY A 221 21.40 -23.93 -1.69
CA GLY A 221 20.39 -23.57 -2.68
C GLY A 221 19.19 -24.51 -2.68
N SER A 222 19.39 -25.82 -2.55
CA SER A 222 18.29 -26.79 -2.50
C SER A 222 17.39 -26.58 -1.26
N LYS A 223 17.99 -26.31 -0.09
CA LYS A 223 17.24 -25.97 1.12
C LYS A 223 16.41 -24.70 0.96
N MET A 224 17.00 -23.68 0.34
CA MET A 224 16.31 -22.41 0.10
C MET A 224 15.15 -22.58 -0.87
N VAL A 225 15.34 -23.31 -1.97
CA VAL A 225 14.28 -23.57 -2.95
C VAL A 225 13.17 -24.41 -2.31
N ALA A 226 13.51 -25.47 -1.58
CA ALA A 226 12.53 -26.29 -0.88
C ALA A 226 11.72 -25.48 0.14
N ALA A 227 12.40 -24.70 1.00
CA ALA A 227 11.73 -23.83 1.97
C ALA A 227 10.88 -22.72 1.28
N GLY A 228 11.37 -22.18 0.15
CA GLY A 228 10.64 -21.20 -0.64
C GLY A 228 9.36 -21.77 -1.24
N LEU A 229 9.39 -23.00 -1.75
CA LEU A 229 8.19 -23.69 -2.24
C LEU A 229 7.17 -23.96 -1.14
N VAL A 230 7.63 -24.43 0.02
CA VAL A 230 6.77 -24.61 1.20
C VAL A 230 6.17 -23.27 1.65
N ALA A 231 6.95 -22.20 1.64
CA ALA A 231 6.48 -20.86 1.97
C ALA A 231 5.41 -20.35 0.98
N LEU A 232 5.58 -20.61 -0.33
CA LEU A 232 4.57 -20.28 -1.33
C LEU A 232 3.28 -21.07 -1.15
N LEU A 233 3.37 -22.36 -0.87
CA LEU A 233 2.19 -23.17 -0.53
C LEU A 233 1.49 -22.64 0.73
N GLY A 234 2.26 -22.29 1.77
CA GLY A 234 1.76 -21.63 2.95
C GLY A 234 1.03 -20.31 2.63
N ALA A 235 1.61 -19.48 1.75
CA ALA A 235 0.99 -18.23 1.30
C ALA A 235 -0.37 -18.47 0.63
N LEU A 236 -0.48 -19.48 -0.21
CA LEU A 236 -1.75 -19.86 -0.85
C LEU A 236 -2.81 -20.26 0.19
N PHE A 237 -2.46 -21.09 1.17
CA PHE A 237 -3.37 -21.45 2.26
C PHE A 237 -3.78 -20.25 3.11
N TYR A 238 -2.85 -19.34 3.41
CA TYR A 238 -3.17 -18.10 4.12
C TYR A 238 -4.11 -17.21 3.33
N LEU A 239 -3.89 -17.03 2.02
CA LEU A 239 -4.78 -16.23 1.17
C LEU A 239 -6.19 -16.81 1.11
N VAL A 240 -6.31 -18.12 0.96
CA VAL A 240 -7.61 -18.81 0.92
C VAL A 240 -8.29 -18.71 2.29
N GLY A 241 -7.59 -19.03 3.37
CA GLY A 241 -8.13 -18.97 4.74
C GLY A 241 -8.54 -17.56 5.14
N PHE A 242 -7.73 -16.56 4.77
CA PHE A 242 -8.01 -15.16 5.05
C PHE A 242 -9.22 -14.63 4.27
N ARG A 243 -9.38 -15.04 3.01
CA ARG A 243 -10.59 -14.74 2.24
C ARG A 243 -11.84 -15.29 2.92
N TYR A 244 -11.81 -16.55 3.36
CA TYR A 244 -12.91 -17.16 4.11
C TYR A 244 -13.23 -16.42 5.42
N TYR A 245 -12.20 -16.02 6.15
CA TYR A 245 -12.33 -15.25 7.37
C TYR A 245 -13.02 -13.89 7.12
N LEU A 246 -12.61 -13.16 6.09
CA LEU A 246 -13.22 -11.89 5.72
C LEU A 246 -14.69 -12.04 5.26
N ASP A 247 -14.97 -13.03 4.44
CA ASP A 247 -16.34 -13.32 3.98
C ASP A 247 -17.26 -13.67 5.18
N SER A 248 -16.73 -14.37 6.19
CA SER A 248 -17.47 -14.74 7.39
C SER A 248 -17.78 -13.54 8.30
N ILE A 249 -16.81 -12.63 8.51
CA ILE A 249 -17.01 -11.43 9.35
C ILE A 249 -17.89 -10.40 8.65
N SER A 250 -17.75 -10.24 7.33
CA SER A 250 -18.51 -9.26 6.55
C SER A 250 -19.90 -9.74 6.12
N GLY A 251 -20.34 -10.92 6.56
CA GLY A 251 -21.63 -11.47 6.15
C GLY A 251 -21.77 -11.67 4.63
N GLY A 252 -20.65 -11.92 3.94
CA GLY A 252 -20.60 -12.07 2.48
C GLY A 252 -20.54 -10.74 1.71
N GLU A 253 -20.50 -9.61 2.37
CA GLU A 253 -20.37 -8.29 1.69
C GLU A 253 -19.08 -8.17 0.90
N PHE A 254 -18.02 -8.86 1.31
CA PHE A 254 -16.74 -8.86 0.62
C PHE A 254 -16.82 -9.53 -0.76
N ALA A 255 -17.48 -10.67 -0.87
CA ALA A 255 -17.75 -11.36 -2.14
C ALA A 255 -18.70 -10.55 -3.02
N ASN A 256 -19.70 -9.91 -2.42
CA ASN A 256 -20.65 -9.03 -3.10
C ASN A 256 -20.00 -7.72 -3.57
N ALA A 257 -19.08 -7.15 -2.80
CA ALA A 257 -18.30 -5.99 -3.22
C ALA A 257 -17.39 -6.32 -4.40
N ALA A 258 -16.74 -7.47 -4.40
CA ALA A 258 -15.91 -7.94 -5.51
C ALA A 258 -16.75 -8.20 -6.79
N SER A 259 -17.99 -8.72 -6.66
CA SER A 259 -18.88 -8.92 -7.82
C SER A 259 -19.46 -7.60 -8.35
N ARG A 260 -19.83 -6.65 -7.48
CA ARG A 260 -20.27 -5.29 -7.87
C ARG A 260 -19.12 -4.47 -8.47
N ALA A 261 -17.90 -4.69 -8.00
CA ALA A 261 -16.69 -4.07 -8.54
C ALA A 261 -16.39 -4.48 -9.99
N GLY A 262 -16.93 -5.60 -10.46
CA GLY A 262 -16.53 -6.22 -11.72
C GLY A 262 -16.64 -5.32 -12.96
N ALA A 263 -17.59 -4.39 -13.01
CA ALA A 263 -17.75 -3.49 -14.16
C ALA A 263 -16.70 -2.37 -14.16
N PHE A 264 -16.58 -1.60 -13.07
CA PHE A 264 -15.64 -0.47 -13.01
C PHE A 264 -14.18 -0.92 -12.92
N VAL A 265 -13.93 -2.07 -12.30
CA VAL A 265 -12.59 -2.66 -12.21
C VAL A 265 -12.04 -2.99 -13.59
N LYS A 266 -12.88 -3.55 -14.49
CA LYS A 266 -12.51 -3.77 -15.89
C LYS A 266 -12.34 -2.45 -16.64
N GLN A 267 -13.26 -1.49 -16.45
CA GLN A 267 -13.23 -0.19 -17.09
C GLN A 267 -11.97 0.62 -16.73
N LEU A 268 -11.57 0.60 -15.46
CA LEU A 268 -10.37 1.26 -14.95
C LEU A 268 -9.09 0.45 -15.20
N GLY A 269 -9.20 -0.81 -15.68
CA GLY A 269 -8.03 -1.67 -15.93
C GLY A 269 -7.37 -2.19 -14.66
N LEU A 270 -8.11 -2.28 -13.55
CA LEU A 270 -7.63 -2.79 -12.27
C LEU A 270 -7.68 -4.33 -12.16
N VAL A 271 -7.86 -5.02 -13.28
CA VAL A 271 -7.76 -6.48 -13.37
C VAL A 271 -6.35 -6.85 -13.81
N PHE A 272 -5.68 -7.66 -13.03
CA PHE A 272 -4.39 -8.20 -13.45
C PHE A 272 -4.55 -9.19 -14.60
N THR A 273 -3.72 -9.01 -15.61
CA THR A 273 -3.54 -9.97 -16.70
C THR A 273 -2.64 -11.13 -16.25
N VAL A 274 -2.65 -12.24 -16.99
CA VAL A 274 -1.79 -13.40 -16.69
C VAL A 274 -0.31 -13.00 -16.57
N PRO A 275 0.27 -12.17 -17.46
CA PRO A 275 1.64 -11.70 -17.30
C PRO A 275 1.88 -10.88 -16.03
N GLN A 276 0.90 -10.07 -15.61
CA GLN A 276 1.02 -9.28 -14.36
C GLN A 276 1.01 -10.18 -13.12
N TYR A 277 0.17 -11.22 -13.10
CA TYR A 277 0.21 -12.23 -12.05
C TYR A 277 1.55 -12.97 -12.02
N ALA A 278 2.13 -13.29 -13.20
CA ALA A 278 3.43 -13.94 -13.28
C ALA A 278 4.54 -13.04 -12.72
N LEU A 279 4.54 -11.74 -13.06
CA LEU A 279 5.51 -10.77 -12.53
C LEU A 279 5.34 -10.59 -11.01
N LEU A 280 4.12 -10.48 -10.52
CA LEU A 280 3.84 -10.39 -9.09
C LEU A 280 4.35 -11.64 -8.37
N GLY A 281 4.00 -12.83 -8.88
CA GLY A 281 4.46 -14.10 -8.33
C GLY A 281 5.98 -14.25 -8.33
N ALA A 282 6.65 -13.84 -9.41
CA ALA A 282 8.11 -13.85 -9.50
C ALA A 282 8.76 -12.93 -8.45
N SER A 283 8.25 -11.70 -8.29
CA SER A 283 8.74 -10.76 -7.27
C SER A 283 8.51 -11.28 -5.86
N LEU A 284 7.34 -11.85 -5.57
CA LEU A 284 7.04 -12.48 -4.29
C LEU A 284 7.99 -13.65 -3.99
N PHE A 285 8.18 -14.54 -4.97
CA PHE A 285 9.05 -15.70 -4.81
C PHE A 285 10.51 -15.31 -4.56
N LEU A 286 11.04 -14.38 -5.36
CA LEU A 286 12.40 -13.88 -5.17
C LEU A 286 12.55 -13.14 -3.84
N GLY A 287 11.54 -12.38 -3.41
CA GLY A 287 11.53 -11.75 -2.08
C GLY A 287 11.64 -12.78 -0.95
N ILE A 288 10.90 -13.89 -1.06
CA ILE A 288 10.99 -15.01 -0.11
C ILE A 288 12.40 -15.62 -0.14
N LEU A 289 12.94 -15.90 -1.33
CA LEU A 289 14.27 -16.46 -1.46
C LEU A 289 15.37 -15.54 -0.87
N CYS A 290 15.25 -14.22 -1.04
CA CYS A 290 16.16 -13.26 -0.42
C CYS A 290 16.09 -13.33 1.12
N ALA A 291 14.87 -13.42 1.68
CA ALA A 291 14.68 -13.55 3.13
C ALA A 291 15.28 -14.86 3.65
N LEU A 292 15.04 -15.96 2.97
CA LEU A 292 15.59 -17.27 3.32
C LEU A 292 17.13 -17.28 3.27
N ALA A 293 17.73 -16.61 2.26
CA ALA A 293 19.19 -16.49 2.16
C ALA A 293 19.79 -15.79 3.38
N ILE A 294 19.20 -14.68 3.79
CA ILE A 294 19.66 -13.96 4.99
C ILE A 294 19.38 -14.79 6.24
N SER A 295 18.23 -15.46 6.32
CA SER A 295 17.85 -16.29 7.47
C SER A 295 18.79 -17.48 7.69
N ILE A 296 19.27 -18.10 6.60
CA ILE A 296 20.30 -19.15 6.67
C ILE A 296 21.60 -18.58 7.28
N ILE A 297 22.03 -17.42 6.82
CA ILE A 297 23.24 -16.76 7.34
C ILE A 297 23.05 -16.47 8.84
N LEU A 298 21.94 -15.91 9.25
CA LEU A 298 21.66 -15.59 10.65
C LEU A 298 21.48 -16.84 11.51
N GLY A 299 20.83 -17.89 10.99
CA GLY A 299 20.72 -19.18 11.65
C GLY A 299 22.07 -19.85 11.90
N ALA A 300 23.04 -19.67 10.98
CA ALA A 300 24.42 -20.15 11.18
C ALA A 300 25.14 -19.45 12.34
N PHE A 301 24.77 -18.21 12.67
CA PHE A 301 25.31 -17.48 13.82
C PHE A 301 24.59 -17.79 15.14
N ALA A 302 23.40 -18.40 15.10
CA ALA A 302 22.70 -18.82 16.30
C ALA A 302 23.47 -19.92 17.04
N GLU A 303 23.46 -19.90 18.36
CA GLU A 303 24.14 -20.91 19.18
C GLU A 303 23.32 -22.20 19.28
N ASP A 304 22.03 -22.05 19.43
CA ASP A 304 21.04 -23.11 19.60
C ASP A 304 19.70 -22.70 18.97
N VAL A 305 18.75 -23.61 18.92
CA VAL A 305 17.39 -23.36 18.41
C VAL A 305 16.70 -22.22 19.15
N LYS A 306 16.97 -22.03 20.45
CA LYS A 306 16.31 -21.00 21.28
C LYS A 306 16.78 -19.58 20.92
N SER A 307 18.03 -19.43 20.50
CA SER A 307 18.63 -18.14 20.12
C SER A 307 18.23 -17.68 18.73
N VAL A 308 17.63 -18.56 17.90
CA VAL A 308 17.22 -18.25 16.52
C VAL A 308 16.25 -17.09 16.47
N SER A 309 15.25 -17.01 17.37
CA SER A 309 14.27 -15.93 17.37
C SER A 309 14.91 -14.55 17.51
N VAL A 310 15.98 -14.46 18.32
CA VAL A 310 16.74 -13.21 18.48
C VAL A 310 17.56 -12.93 17.22
N ALA A 311 18.17 -13.95 16.62
CA ALA A 311 18.98 -13.82 15.41
C ALA A 311 18.13 -13.36 14.20
N VAL A 312 16.90 -13.82 14.09
CA VAL A 312 15.99 -13.48 12.98
C VAL A 312 15.28 -12.11 13.15
N THR A 313 15.26 -11.55 14.38
CA THR A 313 14.62 -10.26 14.64
C THR A 313 15.04 -9.13 13.67
N PRO A 314 16.31 -8.96 13.26
CA PRO A 314 16.69 -7.93 12.29
C PRO A 314 15.98 -8.06 10.94
N ILE A 315 15.71 -9.29 10.48
CA ILE A 315 14.97 -9.51 9.22
C ILE A 315 13.55 -9.01 9.37
N MET A 316 12.91 -9.27 10.52
CA MET A 316 11.54 -8.79 10.77
C MET A 316 11.47 -7.28 10.65
N LEU A 317 12.45 -6.55 11.18
CA LEU A 317 12.53 -5.10 11.04
C LEU A 317 12.74 -4.67 9.58
N LEU A 318 13.61 -5.36 8.85
CA LEU A 318 13.87 -5.10 7.44
C LEU A 318 12.65 -5.38 6.54
N VAL A 319 11.70 -6.22 6.97
CA VAL A 319 10.46 -6.50 6.24
C VAL A 319 9.35 -5.53 6.66
N ILE A 320 9.20 -5.27 7.97
CA ILE A 320 8.09 -4.47 8.50
C ILE A 320 8.22 -2.99 8.12
N ILE A 321 9.43 -2.45 8.08
CA ILE A 321 9.67 -1.04 7.73
C ILE A 321 9.20 -0.72 6.30
N PRO A 322 9.66 -1.43 5.24
CA PRO A 322 9.16 -1.21 3.90
C PRO A 322 7.65 -1.43 3.78
N TYR A 323 7.11 -2.44 4.46
CA TYR A 323 5.67 -2.70 4.47
C TYR A 323 4.88 -1.48 4.94
N PHE A 324 5.19 -0.93 6.12
CA PHE A 324 4.50 0.23 6.64
C PHE A 324 4.68 1.48 5.78
N ILE A 325 5.88 1.71 5.30
CA ILE A 325 6.17 2.87 4.45
C ILE A 325 5.42 2.79 3.13
N THR A 326 5.44 1.65 2.46
CA THR A 326 4.78 1.50 1.16
C THR A 326 3.26 1.53 1.27
N THR A 327 2.70 1.07 2.40
CA THR A 327 1.25 0.98 2.61
C THR A 327 0.65 2.29 3.11
N PHE A 328 1.30 2.97 4.06
CA PHE A 328 0.71 4.10 4.78
C PHE A 328 1.29 5.47 4.41
N VAL A 329 2.57 5.53 4.06
CA VAL A 329 3.26 6.80 3.76
C VAL A 329 3.35 7.04 2.26
N GLY A 330 3.69 6.01 1.50
CA GLY A 330 4.04 6.10 0.07
C GLY A 330 5.49 6.51 -0.14
N ILE A 331 6.16 5.78 -1.05
CA ILE A 331 7.60 6.01 -1.34
C ILE A 331 7.86 7.40 -1.93
N GLU A 332 6.92 7.91 -2.71
CA GLU A 332 7.02 9.22 -3.40
C GLU A 332 7.20 10.39 -2.41
N LYS A 333 6.68 10.25 -1.18
CA LYS A 333 6.73 11.27 -0.14
C LYS A 333 8.01 11.28 0.67
N LEU A 334 8.82 10.24 0.54
CA LEU A 334 10.08 10.15 1.28
C LEU A 334 11.14 11.10 0.71
N PRO A 335 12.02 11.65 1.58
CA PRO A 335 13.25 12.28 1.14
C PRO A 335 14.06 11.32 0.26
N ILE A 336 14.77 11.86 -0.72
CA ILE A 336 15.50 11.07 -1.72
C ILE A 336 16.40 10.01 -1.08
N ALA A 337 17.13 10.35 -0.03
CA ALA A 337 18.01 9.40 0.68
C ALA A 337 17.23 8.24 1.31
N ALA A 338 16.08 8.49 1.95
CA ALA A 338 15.24 7.47 2.55
C ALA A 338 14.59 6.57 1.47
N ARG A 339 14.21 7.15 0.34
CA ARG A 339 13.67 6.41 -0.81
C ARG A 339 14.68 5.38 -1.33
N TYR A 340 15.94 5.79 -1.55
CA TYR A 340 16.98 4.85 -1.98
C TYR A 340 17.28 3.78 -0.94
N LEU A 341 17.22 4.12 0.36
CA LEU A 341 17.39 3.15 1.44
C LEU A 341 16.29 2.07 1.38
N ILE A 342 15.03 2.46 1.16
CA ILE A 342 13.92 1.50 1.01
C ILE A 342 14.11 0.64 -0.23
N TYR A 343 14.48 1.20 -1.38
CA TYR A 343 14.75 0.43 -2.59
C TYR A 343 15.94 -0.53 -2.45
N ALA A 344 16.92 -0.23 -1.58
CA ALA A 344 18.03 -1.12 -1.29
C ALA A 344 17.62 -2.36 -0.48
N ILE A 345 16.44 -2.34 0.17
CA ILE A 345 15.91 -3.50 0.88
C ILE A 345 15.19 -4.40 -0.12
N PRO A 346 15.63 -5.67 -0.33
CA PRO A 346 15.04 -6.55 -1.35
C PRO A 346 13.56 -6.87 -1.09
N PHE A 347 13.12 -6.81 0.16
CA PHE A 347 11.74 -7.08 0.56
C PHE A 347 10.77 -5.93 0.23
N SER A 348 11.25 -4.74 -0.12
CA SER A 348 10.40 -3.62 -0.52
C SER A 348 9.76 -3.84 -1.91
N HIS A 349 10.46 -4.52 -2.81
CA HIS A 349 10.02 -4.70 -4.18
C HIS A 349 8.72 -5.50 -4.32
N PRO A 350 8.48 -6.63 -3.61
CA PRO A 350 7.20 -7.29 -3.61
C PRO A 350 6.03 -6.41 -3.13
N PHE A 351 6.26 -5.56 -2.12
CA PHE A 351 5.24 -4.64 -1.63
C PHE A 351 4.89 -3.55 -2.65
N LEU A 352 5.86 -3.14 -3.45
CA LEU A 352 5.69 -2.16 -4.52
C LEU A 352 5.16 -2.76 -5.83
N ALA A 353 5.25 -4.08 -6.01
CA ALA A 353 4.89 -4.71 -7.27
C ALA A 353 3.39 -4.53 -7.59
N SER A 354 2.49 -4.78 -6.64
CA SER A 354 1.05 -4.66 -6.85
C SER A 354 0.61 -3.24 -7.22
N PRO A 355 0.95 -2.17 -6.46
CA PRO A 355 0.60 -0.80 -6.84
C PRO A 355 1.16 -0.39 -8.21
N ASN A 356 2.42 -0.75 -8.51
CA ASN A 356 3.04 -0.42 -9.79
C ASN A 356 2.37 -1.14 -10.96
N LEU A 357 1.92 -2.39 -10.78
CA LEU A 357 1.18 -3.13 -11.81
C LEU A 357 -0.19 -2.50 -12.08
N PHE A 358 -0.90 -2.02 -11.06
CA PHE A 358 -2.15 -1.28 -11.22
C PHE A 358 -1.96 0.04 -11.98
N LEU A 359 -0.83 0.73 -11.74
CA LEU A 359 -0.47 1.96 -12.44
C LEU A 359 0.18 1.72 -13.81
N HIS A 360 0.25 0.47 -14.28
CA HIS A 360 0.89 0.06 -15.54
C HIS A 360 2.39 0.41 -15.62
N ASN A 361 3.05 0.57 -14.48
CA ASN A 361 4.49 0.82 -14.40
C ASN A 361 5.29 -0.50 -14.37
N TRP A 362 5.27 -1.21 -15.49
CA TRP A 362 5.90 -2.53 -15.64
C TRP A 362 7.42 -2.49 -15.41
N ASN A 363 8.06 -1.43 -15.86
CA ASN A 363 9.52 -1.27 -15.76
C ASN A 363 9.99 -1.29 -14.31
N ALA A 364 9.29 -0.62 -13.41
CA ALA A 364 9.63 -0.60 -11.99
C ALA A 364 9.60 -2.01 -11.39
N VAL A 365 8.61 -2.82 -11.78
CA VAL A 365 8.48 -4.21 -11.29
C VAL A 365 9.59 -5.08 -11.85
N ILE A 366 9.89 -4.98 -13.14
CA ILE A 366 10.96 -5.76 -13.80
C ILE A 366 12.32 -5.42 -13.18
N TYR A 367 12.65 -4.12 -13.00
CA TYR A 367 13.89 -3.72 -12.33
C TYR A 367 13.97 -4.23 -10.88
N GLY A 368 12.85 -4.23 -10.15
CA GLY A 368 12.75 -4.81 -8.82
C GLY A 368 13.07 -6.31 -8.83
N ILE A 369 12.51 -7.07 -9.77
CA ILE A 369 12.76 -8.51 -9.93
C ILE A 369 14.24 -8.77 -10.26
N LEU A 370 14.82 -8.01 -11.19
CA LEU A 370 16.25 -8.13 -11.53
C LEU A 370 17.15 -7.83 -10.32
N TYR A 371 16.84 -6.77 -9.58
CA TYR A 371 17.56 -6.45 -8.35
C TYR A 371 17.47 -7.59 -7.33
N GLN A 372 16.28 -8.12 -7.07
CA GLN A 372 16.07 -9.24 -6.16
C GLN A 372 16.84 -10.49 -6.60
N ALA A 373 16.88 -10.80 -7.90
CA ALA A 373 17.62 -11.93 -8.43
C ALA A 373 19.14 -11.77 -8.19
N VAL A 374 19.70 -10.59 -8.46
CA VAL A 374 21.11 -10.29 -8.20
C VAL A 374 21.41 -10.37 -6.70
N PHE A 375 20.56 -9.77 -5.87
CA PHE A 375 20.70 -9.82 -4.41
C PHE A 375 20.67 -11.26 -3.89
N PHE A 376 19.71 -12.06 -4.37
CA PHE A 376 19.59 -13.47 -4.00
C PHE A 376 20.86 -14.27 -4.34
N LEU A 377 21.38 -14.09 -5.55
CA LEU A 377 22.62 -14.78 -5.98
C LEU A 377 23.84 -14.35 -5.13
N ALA A 378 23.93 -13.08 -4.78
CA ALA A 378 24.96 -12.58 -3.90
C ALA A 378 24.83 -13.15 -2.47
N ALA A 379 23.60 -13.15 -1.93
CA ALA A 379 23.31 -13.70 -0.61
C ALA A 379 23.54 -15.22 -0.56
N LEU A 380 23.11 -15.96 -1.60
CA LEU A 380 23.38 -17.39 -1.74
C LEU A 380 24.87 -17.69 -1.77
N SER A 381 25.63 -16.90 -2.54
CA SER A 381 27.09 -17.05 -2.62
C SER A 381 27.77 -16.77 -1.27
N THR A 382 27.26 -15.77 -0.54
CA THR A 382 27.75 -15.42 0.80
C THR A 382 27.42 -16.52 1.80
N ALA A 383 26.18 -17.04 1.80
CA ALA A 383 25.78 -18.17 2.62
C ALA A 383 26.68 -19.38 2.36
N ALA A 384 26.87 -19.75 1.07
CA ALA A 384 27.73 -20.87 0.70
C ALA A 384 29.19 -20.69 1.18
N ARG A 385 29.76 -19.47 1.12
CA ARG A 385 31.11 -19.17 1.66
C ARG A 385 31.16 -19.33 3.18
N ILE A 386 30.13 -18.87 3.91
CA ILE A 386 30.06 -19.05 5.36
C ILE A 386 30.00 -20.53 5.70
N PHE A 387 29.17 -21.31 4.98
CA PHE A 387 29.08 -22.76 5.16
C PHE A 387 30.33 -23.51 4.70
N SER A 388 31.18 -22.89 3.86
CA SER A 388 32.46 -23.48 3.47
C SER A 388 33.62 -23.23 4.45
N SER A 389 33.42 -22.31 5.38
CA SER A 389 34.44 -21.96 6.38
C SER A 389 34.24 -22.76 7.67
N ASP A 390 35.30 -23.35 8.21
CA ASP A 390 35.28 -24.02 9.52
C ASP A 390 34.86 -23.06 10.66
N ARG A 391 34.85 -21.77 10.37
CA ARG A 391 34.36 -20.72 11.30
C ARG A 391 32.90 -20.87 11.69
N ILE A 392 32.07 -21.52 10.87
CA ILE A 392 30.62 -21.72 11.18
C ILE A 392 30.42 -22.47 12.49
N LEU A 393 31.35 -23.39 12.84
CA LEU A 393 31.30 -24.17 14.07
C LEU A 393 31.74 -23.38 15.30
N THR A 394 32.51 -22.29 15.10
CA THR A 394 33.15 -21.52 16.18
C THR A 394 32.57 -20.14 16.40
N ILE A 395 31.87 -19.58 15.40
CA ILE A 395 31.24 -18.26 15.53
C ILE A 395 30.00 -18.36 16.42
N LYS A 396 29.97 -17.52 17.47
CA LYS A 396 28.87 -17.39 18.43
C LYS A 396 28.46 -15.93 18.53
N LEU A 397 27.16 -15.62 18.40
CA LEU A 397 26.58 -14.33 18.81
C LEU A 397 26.56 -14.31 20.33
N LYS A 398 27.54 -13.66 20.98
CA LYS A 398 27.43 -13.38 22.41
C LYS A 398 26.19 -12.56 22.71
N ALA A 399 25.21 -13.17 23.31
CA ALA A 399 24.09 -12.40 23.90
C ALA A 399 24.65 -11.42 24.94
N PRO A 400 24.19 -10.16 25.00
CA PRO A 400 24.61 -9.25 26.04
C PRO A 400 24.29 -9.89 27.39
N ARG A 401 25.32 -10.22 28.18
CA ARG A 401 25.16 -10.71 29.56
C ARG A 401 24.29 -9.70 30.29
N ARG A 402 23.10 -10.09 30.67
CA ARG A 402 22.33 -9.41 31.74
C ARG A 402 23.25 -9.40 32.94
N GLY A 403 23.72 -8.22 33.31
CA GLY A 403 24.54 -8.02 34.48
C GLY A 403 23.84 -8.59 35.70
N GLY A 404 24.32 -9.69 36.20
CA GLY A 404 24.00 -10.21 37.51
C GLY A 404 24.58 -9.29 38.56
N GLY A 405 23.80 -8.34 39.01
CA GLY A 405 24.06 -7.52 40.19
C GLY A 405 23.08 -7.90 41.28
N ALA A 406 23.23 -9.07 41.84
CA ALA A 406 22.66 -9.36 43.16
C ALA A 406 23.86 -9.70 44.05
N ARG A 407 24.45 -8.71 44.68
CA ARG A 407 25.18 -8.88 45.94
C ARG A 407 24.13 -8.77 47.06
N ALA A 408 23.99 -9.88 47.78
CA ALA A 408 23.35 -9.95 49.06
C ALA A 408 23.90 -8.92 50.05
N PHE A 409 23.02 -8.35 50.82
CA PHE A 409 23.13 -8.18 52.26
C PHE A 409 21.73 -8.43 52.83
#